data_b2c283e2757b878aff513fead27f8e51
#
_entry.id   b2c283e2757b878aff513fead27f8e51
#
_cell.length_a   1.000
_cell.length_b   1.000
_cell.length_c   1.000
_cell.angle_alpha   90.00
_cell.angle_beta   90.00
_cell.angle_gamma   90.00
#
_symmetry.space_group_name_H-M   'P 1'
#
loop_
_entity.id
_entity.type
_entity.pdbx_description
1 polymer ?
#
loop_
_entity_poly.entity_id
_entity_poly.type
_entity_poly.pdbx_seq_one_letter_code
_entity_poly.pdbx_strand_id
1 'polypeptide(L)'
;MSISIFKNEEFNRFEIYSDGELAGFADFKIENQLISYAHTEIDPRFGGQGLGSQLIKEALDEALEQNLEVAPYCSFVSAYIKKNSERYLHLVPEGQLAKFDL
;
A
#
# COMPACT_ATOMS: atom_id res chain seq x y z
N MET A 1 -7.63 -20.49 -6.52
CA MET A 1 -6.49 -19.54 -6.60
C MET A 1 -6.02 -19.19 -5.20
N SER A 2 -4.73 -19.31 -4.95
CA SER A 2 -4.15 -19.06 -3.63
C SER A 2 -3.39 -17.74 -3.65
N ILE A 3 -3.83 -16.81 -2.82
CA ILE A 3 -3.20 -15.49 -2.71
C ILE A 3 -2.50 -15.39 -1.36
N SER A 4 -1.25 -14.94 -1.37
CA SER A 4 -0.52 -14.65 -0.14
C SER A 4 0.18 -13.31 -0.26
N ILE A 5 0.23 -12.59 0.85
CA ILE A 5 0.85 -11.27 0.91
C ILE A 5 1.80 -11.28 2.10
N PHE A 6 3.02 -10.79 1.90
CA PHE A 6 3.92 -10.63 3.04
C PHE A 6 4.80 -9.42 2.86
N LYS A 7 5.33 -8.96 3.99
CA LYS A 7 6.22 -7.81 4.05
C LYS A 7 7.66 -8.28 3.92
N ASN A 8 8.31 -7.87 2.85
CA ASN A 8 9.72 -8.18 2.63
C ASN A 8 10.57 -7.03 3.16
N GLU A 9 11.10 -7.20 4.37
CA GLU A 9 11.86 -6.13 5.02
C GLU A 9 13.26 -5.95 4.43
N GLU A 10 13.79 -6.95 3.77
CA GLU A 10 15.09 -6.84 3.09
C GLU A 10 15.02 -5.86 1.91
N PHE A 11 13.93 -5.92 1.16
CA PHE A 11 13.75 -5.05 0.00
C PHE A 11 12.80 -3.87 0.27
N ASN A 12 12.31 -3.75 1.49
CA ASN A 12 11.36 -2.69 1.89
C ASN A 12 10.16 -2.62 0.96
N ARG A 13 9.46 -3.75 0.85
CA ARG A 13 8.25 -3.80 0.02
C ARG A 13 7.29 -4.87 0.52
N PHE A 14 5.99 -4.63 0.28
CA PHE A 14 4.98 -5.67 0.43
C PHE A 14 4.90 -6.41 -0.89
N GLU A 15 4.76 -7.73 -0.84
CA GLU A 15 4.69 -8.59 -2.02
C GLU A 15 3.41 -9.39 -2.00
N ILE A 16 2.79 -9.52 -3.18
CA ILE A 16 1.61 -10.37 -3.33
C ILE A 16 1.92 -11.48 -4.31
N TYR A 17 1.59 -12.70 -3.91
CA TYR A 17 1.82 -13.89 -4.70
C TYR A 17 0.50 -14.53 -5.07
N SER A 18 0.41 -15.03 -6.29
CA SER A 18 -0.73 -15.80 -6.79
C SER A 18 -0.22 -17.18 -7.19
N ASP A 19 -0.73 -18.19 -6.48
CA ASP A 19 -0.31 -19.58 -6.71
C ASP A 19 1.22 -19.75 -6.72
N GLY A 20 1.88 -19.05 -5.80
CA GLY A 20 3.33 -19.15 -5.64
C GLY A 20 4.16 -18.26 -6.55
N GLU A 21 3.54 -17.54 -7.47
CA GLU A 21 4.24 -16.60 -8.35
C GLU A 21 4.10 -15.17 -7.86
N LEU A 22 5.19 -14.41 -7.93
CA LEU A 22 5.15 -13.00 -7.57
C LEU A 22 4.27 -12.25 -8.55
N ALA A 23 3.14 -11.75 -8.07
CA ALA A 23 2.19 -11.02 -8.90
C ALA A 23 2.38 -9.51 -8.84
N GLY A 24 2.96 -9.00 -7.76
CA GLY A 24 3.17 -7.57 -7.63
C GLY A 24 3.82 -7.18 -6.33
N PHE A 25 4.08 -5.89 -6.18
CA PHE A 25 4.70 -5.38 -4.96
C PHE A 25 4.37 -3.90 -4.75
N ALA A 26 4.53 -3.46 -3.51
CA ALA A 26 4.39 -2.05 -3.13
C ALA A 26 5.59 -1.65 -2.30
N ASP A 27 6.40 -0.76 -2.83
CA ASP A 27 7.60 -0.26 -2.15
C ASP A 27 7.23 0.70 -1.03
N PHE A 28 7.96 0.63 0.07
CA PHE A 28 7.76 1.55 1.19
C PHE A 28 9.09 2.00 1.79
N LYS A 29 9.02 3.07 2.57
CA LYS A 29 10.14 3.56 3.35
C LYS A 29 9.60 4.06 4.69
N ILE A 30 10.22 3.67 5.78
CA ILE A 30 9.79 4.10 7.12
C ILE A 30 10.84 5.01 7.73
N GLU A 31 10.42 6.20 8.15
CA GLU A 31 11.26 7.15 8.87
C GLU A 31 10.42 7.83 9.96
N ASN A 32 10.89 7.76 11.20
CA ASN A 32 10.24 8.48 12.31
C ASN A 32 8.73 8.27 12.40
N GLN A 33 8.28 7.03 12.33
CA GLN A 33 6.86 6.67 12.42
C GLN A 33 6.02 7.11 11.21
N LEU A 34 6.68 7.48 10.12
CA LEU A 34 6.00 7.79 8.86
C LEU A 34 6.41 6.72 7.83
N ILE A 35 5.41 6.07 7.25
CA ILE A 35 5.63 5.13 6.16
C ILE A 35 5.23 5.79 4.84
N SER A 36 6.16 5.82 3.89
CA SER A 36 5.92 6.37 2.56
C SER A 36 5.74 5.24 1.57
N TYR A 37 4.66 5.29 0.78
CA TYR A 37 4.41 4.32 -0.29
C TYR A 37 4.68 5.03 -1.61
N ALA A 38 5.79 4.68 -2.27
CA ALA A 38 6.27 5.41 -3.43
C ALA A 38 5.90 4.78 -4.77
N HIS A 39 5.80 3.45 -4.80
CA HIS A 39 5.59 2.74 -6.06
C HIS A 39 4.86 1.42 -5.84
N THR A 40 3.86 1.16 -6.66
CA THR A 40 3.12 -0.11 -6.66
C THR A 40 3.10 -0.65 -8.08
N GLU A 41 3.34 -1.93 -8.22
CA GLU A 41 3.36 -2.57 -9.53
C GLU A 41 2.67 -3.93 -9.47
N ILE A 42 1.81 -4.20 -10.43
CA ILE A 42 1.19 -5.52 -10.61
C ILE A 42 1.57 -6.01 -11.99
N ASP A 43 2.11 -7.22 -12.07
CA ASP A 43 2.48 -7.84 -13.32
C ASP A 43 1.23 -7.93 -14.22
N PRO A 44 1.33 -7.46 -15.48
CA PRO A 44 0.17 -7.47 -16.39
C PRO A 44 -0.50 -8.85 -16.54
N ARG A 45 0.25 -9.92 -16.37
CA ARG A 45 -0.31 -11.28 -16.43
C ARG A 45 -1.39 -11.52 -15.38
N PHE A 46 -1.36 -10.75 -14.30
CA PHE A 46 -2.28 -10.87 -13.17
C PHE A 46 -3.28 -9.71 -13.11
N GLY A 47 -3.35 -8.90 -14.16
CA GLY A 47 -4.24 -7.76 -14.20
C GLY A 47 -5.71 -8.17 -14.18
N GLY A 48 -6.56 -7.27 -13.67
CA GLY A 48 -8.00 -7.51 -13.66
C GLY A 48 -8.50 -8.42 -12.55
N GLN A 49 -7.64 -8.83 -11.62
CA GLN A 49 -8.01 -9.75 -10.54
C GLN A 49 -8.16 -9.05 -9.19
N GLY A 50 -8.01 -7.74 -9.14
CA GLY A 50 -8.12 -6.99 -7.90
C GLY A 50 -6.94 -7.15 -6.95
N LEU A 51 -5.81 -7.65 -7.44
CA LEU A 51 -4.65 -7.92 -6.59
C LEU A 51 -4.01 -6.65 -6.06
N GLY A 52 -4.01 -5.58 -6.85
CA GLY A 52 -3.48 -4.29 -6.40
C GLY A 52 -4.23 -3.78 -5.17
N SER A 53 -5.56 -3.85 -5.21
CA SER A 53 -6.38 -3.42 -4.07
C SER A 53 -6.14 -4.28 -2.83
N GLN A 54 -5.98 -5.60 -3.00
CA GLN A 54 -5.67 -6.49 -1.89
C GLN A 54 -4.31 -6.15 -1.28
N LEU A 55 -3.32 -5.89 -2.13
CA LEU A 55 -1.98 -5.55 -1.69
C LEU A 55 -1.97 -4.24 -0.89
N ILE A 56 -2.62 -3.21 -1.40
CA ILE A 56 -2.64 -1.91 -0.73
C ILE A 56 -3.47 -1.96 0.55
N LYS A 57 -4.57 -2.70 0.57
CA LYS A 57 -5.33 -2.90 1.79
C LYS A 57 -4.44 -3.48 2.90
N GLU A 58 -3.67 -4.52 2.58
CA GLU A 58 -2.78 -5.14 3.55
C GLU A 58 -1.70 -4.17 4.01
N ALA A 59 -1.12 -3.41 3.08
CA ALA A 59 -0.09 -2.43 3.41
C ALA A 59 -0.63 -1.33 4.34
N LEU A 60 -1.81 -0.82 4.07
CA LEU A 60 -2.41 0.22 4.90
C LEU A 60 -2.89 -0.31 6.25
N ASP A 61 -3.40 -1.55 6.28
CA ASP A 61 -3.80 -2.18 7.55
C ASP A 61 -2.58 -2.39 8.44
N GLU A 62 -1.43 -2.68 7.87
CA GLU A 62 -0.18 -2.77 8.65
C GLU A 62 0.17 -1.42 9.27
N ALA A 63 0.03 -0.33 8.52
CA ALA A 63 0.27 1.00 9.06
C ALA A 63 -0.68 1.33 10.22
N LEU A 64 -1.96 0.96 10.09
CA LEU A 64 -2.93 1.11 11.17
C LEU A 64 -2.49 0.35 12.42
N GLU A 65 -2.10 -0.91 12.24
CA GLU A 65 -1.72 -1.80 13.33
C GLU A 65 -0.51 -1.28 14.08
N GLN A 66 0.43 -0.69 13.35
CA GLN A 66 1.68 -0.21 13.92
C GLN A 66 1.65 1.26 14.32
N ASN A 67 0.50 1.90 14.19
CA ASN A 67 0.33 3.32 14.53
C ASN A 67 1.30 4.22 13.76
N LEU A 68 1.48 3.92 12.47
CA LEU A 68 2.31 4.73 11.59
C LEU A 68 1.46 5.76 10.84
N GLU A 69 2.05 6.93 10.61
CA GLU A 69 1.47 7.87 9.67
C GLU A 69 1.81 7.45 8.25
N VAL A 70 1.01 7.86 7.27
CA VAL A 70 1.16 7.43 5.88
C VAL A 70 1.38 8.60 4.95
N ALA A 71 2.38 8.49 4.08
CA ALA A 71 2.62 9.44 3.00
C ALA A 71 2.44 8.70 1.66
N PRO A 72 1.24 8.81 1.03
CA PRO A 72 0.94 8.03 -0.18
C PRO A 72 1.40 8.71 -1.45
N TYR A 73 2.70 8.68 -1.72
CA TYR A 73 3.27 9.27 -2.95
C TYR A 73 2.82 8.53 -4.21
N CYS A 74 2.52 7.24 -4.10
CA CYS A 74 1.98 6.48 -5.21
C CYS A 74 0.51 6.85 -5.41
N SER A 75 0.13 7.23 -6.64
CA SER A 75 -1.24 7.63 -6.93
C SER A 75 -2.25 6.51 -6.69
N PHE A 76 -1.84 5.26 -6.86
CA PHE A 76 -2.70 4.12 -6.58
C PHE A 76 -3.06 4.07 -5.09
N VAL A 77 -2.08 4.32 -4.22
CA VAL A 77 -2.30 4.31 -2.77
C VAL A 77 -3.18 5.47 -2.35
N SER A 78 -2.91 6.69 -2.85
CA SER A 78 -3.74 7.83 -2.50
C SER A 78 -5.18 7.67 -2.98
N ALA A 79 -5.38 7.11 -4.17
CA ALA A 79 -6.72 6.84 -4.68
C ALA A 79 -7.45 5.80 -3.82
N TYR A 80 -6.74 4.79 -3.35
CA TYR A 80 -7.32 3.78 -2.46
C TYR A 80 -7.76 4.42 -1.13
N ILE A 81 -6.91 5.28 -0.57
CA ILE A 81 -7.25 6.01 0.66
C ILE A 81 -8.49 6.88 0.45
N LYS A 82 -8.55 7.57 -0.68
CA LYS A 82 -9.70 8.43 -1.00
C LYS A 82 -11.01 7.65 -1.05
N LYS A 83 -10.98 6.47 -1.67
CA LYS A 83 -12.13 5.57 -1.75
C LYS A 83 -12.55 5.00 -0.40
N ASN A 84 -11.59 4.88 0.51
CA ASN A 84 -11.80 4.26 1.81
C ASN A 84 -11.43 5.24 2.93
N SER A 85 -11.83 6.48 2.77
CA SER A 85 -11.39 7.57 3.64
C SER A 85 -11.78 7.38 5.10
N GLU A 86 -12.92 6.77 5.37
CA GLU A 86 -13.36 6.51 6.74
C GLU A 86 -12.35 5.67 7.52
N ARG A 87 -11.67 4.77 6.82
CA ARG A 87 -10.74 3.86 7.46
C ARG A 87 -9.31 4.40 7.48
N TYR A 88 -8.87 5.08 6.43
CA TYR A 88 -7.45 5.37 6.25
C TYR A 88 -7.07 6.85 6.19
N LEU A 89 -8.02 7.75 5.96
CA LEU A 89 -7.66 9.16 5.76
C LEU A 89 -6.93 9.75 6.97
N HIS A 90 -7.30 9.34 8.16
CA HIS A 90 -6.69 9.86 9.39
C HIS A 90 -5.21 9.48 9.54
N LEU A 91 -4.73 8.50 8.76
CA LEU A 91 -3.32 8.10 8.78
C LEU A 91 -2.44 9.15 8.11
N VAL A 92 -3.00 9.93 7.17
CA VAL A 92 -2.23 10.96 6.46
C VAL A 92 -2.17 12.22 7.33
N PRO A 93 -0.98 12.77 7.58
CA PRO A 93 -0.86 13.99 8.37
C PRO A 93 -1.75 15.11 7.80
N GLU A 94 -2.46 15.79 8.66
CA GLU A 94 -3.44 16.80 8.25
C GLU A 94 -2.87 17.86 7.31
N GLY A 95 -1.66 18.32 7.59
CA GLY A 95 -0.99 19.32 6.76
C GLY A 95 -0.52 18.80 5.40
N GLN A 96 -0.66 17.51 5.14
CA GLN A 96 -0.19 16.88 3.90
C GLN A 96 -1.34 16.45 2.98
N LEU A 97 -2.58 16.59 3.42
CA LEU A 97 -3.72 16.08 2.65
C LEU A 97 -3.78 16.65 1.23
N ALA A 98 -3.64 17.96 1.10
CA ALA A 98 -3.72 18.62 -0.20
C ALA A 98 -2.60 18.16 -1.14
N LYS A 99 -1.43 17.87 -0.59
CA LYS A 99 -0.27 17.38 -1.35
C LYS A 99 -0.59 16.08 -2.08
N PHE A 100 -1.42 15.25 -1.48
CA PHE A 100 -1.77 13.94 -2.02
C PHE A 100 -3.17 13.91 -2.64
N ASP A 101 -3.77 15.07 -2.86
CA ASP A 101 -5.10 15.19 -3.43
C ASP A 101 -6.16 14.52 -2.53
N LEU A 102 -5.98 14.66 -1.26
CA LEU A 102 -6.88 14.16 -0.24
C LEU A 102 -7.49 15.31 0.58
#